data_2f06717532dc84fa65c2adc1ffb03e4f
#
_entry.id   2f06717532dc84fa65c2adc1ffb03e4f
#
_cell.length_a   1.000
_cell.length_b   1.000
_cell.length_c   1.000
_cell.angle_alpha   90.00
_cell.angle_beta   90.00
_cell.angle_gamma   90.00
#
_symmetry.space_group_name_H-M   'P 1'
#
loop_
_entity.id
_entity.type
_entity.pdbx_description
1 polymer ?
#
loop_
_entity_poly.entity_id
_entity_poly.type
_entity_poly.pdbx_seq_one_letter_code
_entity_poly.pdbx_strand_id
1 'polypeptide(L)'
;MNQDNEPVSLSDFKGKKVLAYFYPKAMTPGCTVQACGLRDSKAELDEKNVVVLGISIDPVKRLPKFIERDNLNFTLLSDEDHAVAEQFGVWGLKKFMGREYDGLHRISFLIDENGTIEHVFNKFKTKDHHQVVLDYLNQ
;
A
#
# COMPACT_ATOMS: atom_id res chain seq x y z
N MET A 1 1.02 10.32 8.03
CA MET A 1 1.20 11.54 7.19
C MET A 1 1.28 11.15 5.73
N ASN A 2 0.58 11.87 4.88
CA ASN A 2 0.66 11.64 3.44
C ASN A 2 1.85 12.41 2.82
N GLN A 3 1.94 12.37 1.48
CA GLN A 3 3.03 13.02 0.74
C GLN A 3 3.07 14.54 0.92
N ASP A 4 2.00 15.16 1.38
CA ASP A 4 1.91 16.59 1.64
C ASP A 4 2.08 16.92 3.12
N ASN A 5 2.55 15.95 3.92
CA ASN A 5 2.75 16.05 5.36
C ASN A 5 1.45 16.38 6.11
N GLU A 6 0.33 15.81 5.66
CA GLU A 6 -0.98 15.96 6.29
C GLU A 6 -1.39 14.64 6.94
N PRO A 7 -2.02 14.65 8.13
CA PRO A 7 -2.49 13.42 8.76
C PRO A 7 -3.66 12.81 7.97
N VAL A 8 -3.63 11.49 7.84
CA VAL A 8 -4.68 10.71 7.16
C VAL A 8 -5.09 9.57 8.06
N SER A 9 -6.39 9.33 8.20
CA SER A 9 -6.92 8.20 8.95
C SER A 9 -7.96 7.44 8.12
N LEU A 10 -8.25 6.19 8.52
CA LEU A 10 -9.24 5.39 7.83
C LEU A 10 -10.63 6.00 7.87
N SER A 11 -10.95 6.74 8.94
CA SER A 11 -12.24 7.41 9.07
C SER A 11 -12.47 8.46 7.98
N ASP A 12 -11.42 8.97 7.35
CA ASP A 12 -11.52 9.93 6.24
C ASP A 12 -12.14 9.30 4.99
N PHE A 13 -12.15 7.97 4.91
CA PHE A 13 -12.63 7.21 3.75
C PHE A 13 -13.90 6.41 4.04
N LYS A 14 -14.60 6.75 5.11
CA LYS A 14 -15.84 6.07 5.49
C LYS A 14 -16.84 6.13 4.33
N GLY A 15 -17.45 5.00 4.00
CA GLY A 15 -18.33 4.88 2.85
C GLY A 15 -17.63 4.42 1.56
N LYS A 16 -16.31 4.25 1.60
CA LYS A 16 -15.51 3.74 0.48
C LYS A 16 -14.68 2.56 0.93
N LYS A 17 -14.36 1.67 -0.01
CA LYS A 17 -13.37 0.61 0.26
C LYS A 17 -11.97 1.19 0.16
N VAL A 18 -11.05 0.69 0.97
CA VAL A 18 -9.66 1.14 0.99
C VAL A 18 -8.76 -0.06 0.74
N LEU A 19 -7.90 0.04 -0.27
CA LEU A 19 -6.81 -0.90 -0.46
C LEU A 19 -5.57 -0.30 0.20
N ALA A 20 -5.25 -0.79 1.40
CA ALA A 20 -4.04 -0.39 2.12
C ALA A 20 -2.95 -1.39 1.79
N TYR A 21 -1.96 -1.00 0.98
CA TYR A 21 -0.88 -1.90 0.66
C TYR A 21 0.43 -1.41 1.28
N PHE A 22 1.13 -2.35 1.91
CA PHE A 22 2.41 -2.08 2.56
C PHE A 22 3.54 -2.49 1.61
N TYR A 23 4.51 -1.61 1.44
CA TYR A 23 5.67 -1.86 0.60
C TYR A 23 6.95 -1.45 1.33
N PRO A 24 8.06 -2.20 1.16
CA PRO A 24 9.24 -1.99 2.02
C PRO A 24 9.95 -0.66 1.81
N LYS A 25 10.06 -0.18 0.58
CA LYS A 25 10.84 1.03 0.32
C LYS A 25 10.47 1.69 -1.00
N ALA A 26 10.23 3.00 -0.96
CA ALA A 26 9.96 3.79 -2.15
C ALA A 26 11.10 3.72 -3.17
N MET A 27 10.74 3.75 -4.45
CA MET A 27 11.67 3.82 -5.57
C MET A 27 12.60 2.61 -5.76
N THR A 28 12.37 1.50 -5.05
CA THR A 28 13.05 0.24 -5.34
C THR A 28 12.36 -0.45 -6.53
N PRO A 29 13.06 -1.34 -7.28
CA PRO A 29 12.48 -1.94 -8.49
C PRO A 29 11.15 -2.66 -8.25
N GLY A 30 11.06 -3.50 -7.21
CA GLY A 30 9.83 -4.24 -6.91
C GLY A 30 8.68 -3.32 -6.51
N CYS A 31 8.95 -2.33 -5.66
CA CYS A 31 7.91 -1.38 -5.22
C CYS A 31 7.47 -0.47 -6.37
N THR A 32 8.37 -0.12 -7.28
CA THR A 32 8.04 0.65 -8.47
C THR A 32 7.10 -0.13 -9.39
N VAL A 33 7.38 -1.40 -9.65
CA VAL A 33 6.52 -2.26 -10.48
C VAL A 33 5.12 -2.37 -9.87
N GLN A 34 5.04 -2.61 -8.57
CA GLN A 34 3.77 -2.71 -7.86
C GLN A 34 2.96 -1.42 -7.94
N ALA A 35 3.61 -0.28 -7.68
CA ALA A 35 2.96 1.03 -7.71
C ALA A 35 2.47 1.39 -9.11
N CYS A 36 3.25 1.11 -10.14
CA CYS A 36 2.86 1.40 -11.53
C CYS A 36 1.68 0.55 -11.97
N GLY A 37 1.60 -0.71 -11.52
CA GLY A 37 0.45 -1.56 -11.80
C GLY A 37 -0.83 -0.99 -11.20
N LEU A 38 -0.78 -0.53 -9.96
CA LEU A 38 -1.93 0.11 -9.31
C LEU A 38 -2.29 1.44 -9.97
N ARG A 39 -1.29 2.24 -10.35
CA ARG A 39 -1.49 3.49 -11.07
C ARG A 39 -2.29 3.24 -12.36
N ASP A 40 -1.88 2.26 -13.14
CA ASP A 40 -2.51 1.95 -14.43
C ASP A 40 -3.91 1.35 -14.26
N SER A 41 -4.22 0.81 -13.09
CA SER A 41 -5.51 0.19 -12.78
C SER A 41 -6.47 1.14 -12.03
N LYS A 42 -6.07 2.39 -11.80
CA LYS A 42 -6.84 3.30 -10.95
C LYS A 42 -8.27 3.53 -11.44
N ALA A 43 -8.48 3.66 -12.75
CA ALA A 43 -9.82 3.86 -13.30
C ALA A 43 -10.75 2.71 -12.94
N GLU A 44 -10.28 1.47 -13.02
CA GLU A 44 -11.06 0.29 -12.65
C GLU A 44 -11.33 0.23 -11.15
N LEU A 45 -10.34 0.62 -10.34
CA LEU A 45 -10.49 0.67 -8.89
C LEU A 45 -11.48 1.77 -8.47
N ASP A 46 -11.44 2.93 -9.11
CA ASP A 46 -12.40 4.00 -8.87
C ASP A 46 -13.84 3.57 -9.19
N GLU A 47 -14.04 2.81 -10.26
CA GLU A 47 -15.34 2.25 -10.62
C GLU A 47 -15.90 1.32 -9.53
N LYS A 48 -15.01 0.65 -8.79
CA LYS A 48 -15.37 -0.23 -7.68
C LYS A 48 -15.46 0.52 -6.35
N ASN A 49 -15.30 1.84 -6.36
CA ASN A 49 -15.31 2.70 -5.17
C ASN A 49 -14.17 2.34 -4.20
N VAL A 50 -13.00 2.02 -4.72
CA VAL A 50 -11.82 1.65 -3.94
C VAL A 50 -10.78 2.76 -3.98
N VAL A 51 -10.35 3.21 -2.79
CA VAL A 51 -9.25 4.17 -2.63
C VAL A 51 -7.97 3.39 -2.36
N VAL A 52 -6.88 3.77 -3.03
CA VAL A 52 -5.58 3.12 -2.82
C VAL A 52 -4.71 3.96 -1.90
N LEU A 53 -4.18 3.34 -0.86
CA LEU A 53 -3.21 3.96 0.06
C LEU A 53 -1.96 3.09 0.09
N GLY A 54 -0.83 3.65 -0.33
CA GLY A 54 0.47 2.97 -0.23
C GLY A 54 1.17 3.38 1.06
N ILE A 55 1.60 2.42 1.86
CA ILE A 55 2.18 2.66 3.18
C ILE A 55 3.57 2.07 3.25
N SER A 56 4.55 2.89 3.62
CA SER A 56 5.93 2.46 3.82
C SER A 56 6.53 3.13 5.05
N ILE A 57 7.72 2.69 5.45
CA ILE A 57 8.46 3.32 6.54
C ILE A 57 9.35 4.48 6.05
N ASP A 58 9.25 4.85 4.77
CA ASP A 58 9.98 6.00 4.25
C ASP A 58 9.54 7.30 4.93
N PRO A 59 10.45 8.26 5.11
CA PRO A 59 10.05 9.58 5.60
C PRO A 59 9.18 10.31 4.57
N VAL A 60 8.34 11.22 5.03
CA VAL A 60 7.39 11.96 4.17
C VAL A 60 8.10 12.60 2.97
N LYS A 61 9.30 13.13 3.15
CA LYS A 61 10.04 13.83 2.10
C LYS A 61 10.36 12.96 0.87
N ARG A 62 10.35 11.63 1.02
CA ARG A 62 10.60 10.71 -0.09
C ARG A 62 9.35 10.44 -0.93
N LEU A 63 8.17 10.61 -0.36
CA LEU A 63 6.92 10.26 -1.01
C LEU A 63 6.61 11.12 -2.25
N PRO A 64 6.76 12.47 -2.21
CA PRO A 64 6.56 13.27 -3.41
C PRO A 64 7.51 12.91 -4.55
N LYS A 65 8.74 12.52 -4.21
CA LYS A 65 9.74 12.10 -5.20
C LYS A 65 9.33 10.85 -5.93
N PHE A 66 8.76 9.88 -5.20
CA PHE A 66 8.26 8.63 -5.79
C PHE A 66 7.07 8.94 -6.71
N ILE A 67 6.12 9.76 -6.23
CA ILE A 67 4.93 10.14 -7.00
C ILE A 67 5.34 10.83 -8.29
N GLU A 68 6.25 11.80 -8.22
CA GLU A 68 6.70 12.56 -9.39
C GLU A 68 7.44 11.68 -10.40
N ARG A 69 8.37 10.84 -9.92
CA ARG A 69 9.18 9.98 -10.79
C ARG A 69 8.32 9.01 -11.61
N ASP A 70 7.30 8.42 -10.98
CA ASP A 70 6.51 7.35 -11.58
C ASP A 70 5.08 7.78 -11.92
N ASN A 71 4.75 9.06 -11.81
CA ASN A 71 3.42 9.61 -12.11
C ASN A 71 2.31 8.89 -11.34
N LEU A 72 2.52 8.63 -10.06
CA LEU A 72 1.54 7.93 -9.23
C LEU A 72 0.32 8.82 -9.01
N ASN A 73 -0.86 8.22 -9.06
CA ASN A 73 -2.15 8.92 -8.98
C ASN A 73 -2.97 8.53 -7.75
N PHE A 74 -2.30 8.07 -6.71
CA PHE A 74 -2.92 7.70 -5.43
C PHE A 74 -2.04 8.20 -4.29
N THR A 75 -2.62 8.19 -3.07
CA THR A 75 -1.95 8.71 -1.88
C THR A 75 -0.91 7.74 -1.34
N LEU A 76 0.24 8.26 -0.95
CA LEU A 76 1.26 7.53 -0.23
C LEU A 76 1.31 8.01 1.22
N LEU A 77 1.51 7.09 2.15
CA LEU A 77 1.57 7.38 3.59
C LEU A 77 2.92 6.99 4.15
N SER A 78 3.43 7.81 5.05
CA SER A 78 4.66 7.53 5.80
C SER A 78 4.30 6.90 7.15
N ASP A 79 4.88 5.72 7.40
CA ASP A 79 4.81 5.03 8.70
C ASP A 79 6.23 4.86 9.22
N GLU A 80 6.95 5.99 9.35
CA GLU A 80 8.39 6.02 9.63
C GLU A 80 8.76 5.27 10.92
N ASP A 81 7.89 5.33 11.93
CA ASP A 81 8.09 4.62 13.22
C ASP A 81 7.47 3.21 13.21
N HIS A 82 6.98 2.74 12.08
CA HIS A 82 6.32 1.44 11.85
C HIS A 82 5.16 1.12 12.81
N ALA A 83 4.57 2.14 13.42
CA ALA A 83 3.46 1.94 14.38
C ALA A 83 2.22 1.34 13.72
N VAL A 84 1.84 1.82 12.54
CA VAL A 84 0.69 1.30 11.78
C VAL A 84 0.99 -0.11 11.28
N ALA A 85 2.20 -0.34 10.78
CA ALA A 85 2.61 -1.67 10.32
C ALA A 85 2.54 -2.71 11.44
N GLU A 86 2.91 -2.33 12.66
CA GLU A 86 2.80 -3.20 13.83
C GLU A 86 1.33 -3.51 14.15
N GLN A 87 0.45 -2.53 14.05
CA GLN A 87 -0.99 -2.71 14.28
C GLN A 87 -1.61 -3.69 13.27
N PHE A 88 -1.15 -3.66 12.01
CA PHE A 88 -1.61 -4.60 10.98
C PHE A 88 -0.89 -5.94 11.00
N GLY A 89 0.14 -6.09 11.85
CA GLY A 89 0.90 -7.34 11.95
C GLY A 89 1.82 -7.60 10.78
N VAL A 90 2.23 -6.57 10.04
CA VAL A 90 3.10 -6.70 8.86
C VAL A 90 4.53 -6.26 9.12
N TRP A 91 4.84 -5.83 10.34
CA TRP A 91 6.20 -5.53 10.78
C TRP A 91 6.71 -6.72 11.59
N GLY A 92 7.84 -7.28 11.21
CA GLY A 92 8.40 -8.39 11.95
C GLY A 92 9.62 -8.97 11.28
N LEU A 93 10.02 -10.13 11.75
CA LEU A 93 11.25 -10.79 11.32
C LEU A 93 11.20 -11.17 9.83
N LYS A 94 12.24 -10.77 9.10
CA LYS A 94 12.47 -11.15 7.72
C LYS A 94 13.83 -11.82 7.57
N LYS A 95 13.95 -12.74 6.61
CA LYS A 95 15.20 -13.41 6.28
C LYS A 95 15.60 -13.05 4.84
N PHE A 96 16.85 -12.63 4.69
CA PHE A 96 17.40 -12.33 3.37
C PHE A 96 18.90 -12.65 3.35
N MET A 97 19.29 -13.53 2.44
CA MET A 97 20.70 -13.96 2.27
C MET A 97 21.35 -14.44 3.58
N GLY A 98 20.60 -15.20 4.38
CA GLY A 98 21.09 -15.74 5.65
C GLY A 98 21.08 -14.77 6.81
N ARG A 99 20.60 -13.55 6.62
CA ARG A 99 20.45 -12.55 7.68
C ARG A 99 19.01 -12.44 8.13
N GLU A 100 18.81 -12.26 9.42
CA GLU A 100 17.50 -11.97 9.99
C GLU A 100 17.47 -10.51 10.44
N TYR A 101 16.34 -9.83 10.14
CA TYR A 101 16.15 -8.44 10.55
C TYR A 101 14.65 -8.14 10.65
N ASP A 102 14.29 -7.12 11.42
CA ASP A 102 12.92 -6.65 11.46
C ASP A 102 12.65 -5.76 10.25
N GLY A 103 11.54 -5.99 9.59
CA GLY A 103 11.19 -5.23 8.41
C GLY A 103 9.73 -5.32 8.05
N LEU A 104 9.34 -4.58 7.02
CA LEU A 104 7.98 -4.51 6.54
C LEU A 104 7.71 -5.64 5.55
N HIS A 105 6.66 -6.43 5.85
CA HIS A 105 6.19 -7.47 4.95
C HIS A 105 5.28 -6.88 3.89
N ARG A 106 5.43 -7.33 2.65
CA ARG A 106 4.64 -6.85 1.52
C ARG A 106 3.28 -7.55 1.52
N ILE A 107 2.33 -6.96 2.25
CA ILE A 107 0.97 -7.48 2.41
C ILE A 107 0.00 -6.33 2.16
N SER A 108 -1.13 -6.63 1.53
CA SER A 108 -2.17 -5.65 1.26
C SER A 108 -3.47 -6.07 1.94
N PHE A 109 -4.23 -5.08 2.37
CA PHE A 109 -5.50 -5.27 3.06
C PHE A 109 -6.59 -4.53 2.30
N LEU A 110 -7.69 -5.22 1.99
CA LEU A 110 -8.89 -4.55 1.49
C LEU A 110 -9.81 -4.30 2.69
N ILE A 111 -10.10 -3.02 2.92
CA ILE A 111 -10.91 -2.57 4.06
C ILE A 111 -12.27 -2.14 3.49
N ASP A 112 -13.37 -2.62 4.12
CA ASP A 112 -14.70 -2.32 3.63
C ASP A 112 -15.17 -0.90 4.02
N GLU A 113 -16.38 -0.54 3.62
CA GLU A 113 -16.93 0.81 3.84
C GLU A 113 -17.11 1.14 5.32
N ASN A 114 -17.11 0.15 6.19
CA ASN A 114 -17.26 0.31 7.64
C ASN A 114 -15.92 0.33 8.39
N GLY A 115 -14.81 0.21 7.67
CA GLY A 115 -13.49 0.20 8.29
C GLY A 115 -13.02 -1.16 8.77
N THR A 116 -13.69 -2.24 8.36
CA THR A 116 -13.34 -3.62 8.73
C THR A 116 -12.54 -4.27 7.60
N ILE A 117 -11.51 -5.04 7.96
CA ILE A 117 -10.72 -5.77 6.97
C ILE A 117 -11.59 -6.84 6.30
N GLU A 118 -11.79 -6.70 4.99
CA GLU A 118 -12.59 -7.61 4.18
C GLU A 118 -11.74 -8.77 3.66
N HIS A 119 -10.50 -8.51 3.25
CA HIS A 119 -9.62 -9.51 2.66
C HIS A 119 -8.16 -9.14 2.84
N VAL A 120 -7.29 -10.15 2.92
CA VAL A 120 -5.83 -9.98 3.03
C VAL A 120 -5.19 -10.58 1.79
N PHE A 121 -4.36 -9.78 1.09
CA PHE A 121 -3.60 -10.23 -0.07
C PHE A 121 -2.15 -10.42 0.38
N ASN A 122 -1.72 -11.66 0.54
CA ASN A 122 -0.37 -11.99 0.98
C ASN A 122 0.38 -12.93 0.04
N LYS A 123 -0.27 -13.34 -1.05
CA LYS A 123 0.32 -14.23 -2.06
C LYS A 123 0.20 -13.59 -3.44
N PHE A 124 1.23 -12.85 -3.83
CA PHE A 124 1.28 -12.20 -5.13
C PHE A 124 2.73 -11.85 -5.46
N LYS A 125 2.97 -11.59 -6.73
CA LYS A 125 4.23 -10.98 -7.19
C LYS A 125 4.01 -9.49 -7.41
N THR A 126 5.05 -8.68 -7.31
CA THR A 126 4.92 -7.24 -7.50
C THR A 126 4.34 -6.87 -8.86
N LYS A 127 4.64 -7.66 -9.89
CA LYS A 127 4.14 -7.43 -11.25
C LYS A 127 2.67 -7.78 -11.45
N ASP A 128 2.08 -8.61 -10.58
CA ASP A 128 0.69 -9.06 -10.71
C ASP A 128 -0.22 -8.62 -9.55
N HIS A 129 0.30 -7.87 -8.58
CA HIS A 129 -0.47 -7.42 -7.41
C HIS A 129 -1.78 -6.74 -7.81
N HIS A 130 -1.73 -5.79 -8.74
CA HIS A 130 -2.92 -5.08 -9.20
C HIS A 130 -3.96 -6.03 -9.81
N GLN A 131 -3.50 -7.05 -10.55
CA GLN A 131 -4.40 -8.02 -11.16
C GLN A 131 -5.04 -8.92 -10.13
N VAL A 132 -4.29 -9.35 -9.10
CA VAL A 132 -4.83 -10.15 -8.00
C VAL A 132 -5.95 -9.38 -7.29
N VAL A 133 -5.75 -8.09 -7.04
CA VAL A 133 -6.77 -7.23 -6.42
C VAL A 133 -8.00 -7.12 -7.32
N LEU A 134 -7.80 -6.82 -8.60
CA LEU A 134 -8.92 -6.68 -9.55
C LEU A 134 -9.70 -7.99 -9.70
N ASP A 135 -9.01 -9.13 -9.77
CA ASP A 135 -9.66 -10.44 -9.85
C ASP A 135 -10.56 -10.69 -8.63
N TYR A 136 -10.10 -10.32 -7.46
CA TYR A 136 -10.92 -10.42 -6.24
C TYR A 136 -12.16 -9.52 -6.34
N LEU A 137 -11.99 -8.28 -6.75
CA LEU A 137 -13.09 -7.30 -6.83
C LEU A 137 -14.13 -7.68 -7.90
N ASN A 138 -13.74 -8.44 -8.91
CA ASN A 138 -14.62 -8.86 -10.00
C ASN A 138 -15.31 -10.22 -9.77
N GLN A 139 -15.12 -10.81 -8.61
CA GLN A 139 -15.80 -12.06 -8.24
C GLN A 139 -17.30 -11.86 -8.00
#